data_2187742733e27bf358bce361106834fa
#
_entry.id   2187742733e27bf358bce361106834fa
#
_cell.length_a   1.000
_cell.length_b   1.000
_cell.length_c   1.000
_cell.angle_alpha   90.00
_cell.angle_beta   90.00
_cell.angle_gamma   90.00
#
_symmetry.space_group_name_H-M   'P 1'
#
loop_
_entity.id
_entity.type
_entity.pdbx_description
1 polymer ?
#
loop_
_entity_poly.entity_id
_entity_poly.type
_entity_poly.pdbx_seq_one_letter_code
_entity_poly.pdbx_strand_id
1 'polypeptide(L)'
;MWKCICMAVALWGCTGVLQAKVVLPSVFTDNMVLQQKTDITFYGDATKNKQLIVKTGWNGKEYHTEADGQGKWSLKIPTPAAGGPYEITFSDGKKLQLKNVMIGEVWFCSGQSNMEMPVAGWGKVMNYEQEIAEAAYPAIRLFQVKKNTSLAPLKEVESTLGGWQECSSATVPEFSALAYFYARALWKELNVPIGVIDCTWGGTPAEAWTNHETLRQVMGFREEMDKLERLGFDPNRMEQAYSEERAHWQSLFTEKDKGMENGKLCWTAPSLSEEDWQTISLPGYWEGKGLKDFDGIIWFRRSLEIPAEWAGKPLTLRLGMIDDEDITYFNGVEIARGAGYMTPRTYTIPAKLVK
;
A
#
# COMPACT_ATOMS: atom_id res chain seq x y z
N MET A 1 58.97 53.12 -24.91
CA MET A 1 58.88 51.75 -25.41
C MET A 1 57.92 50.98 -24.48
N TRP A 2 56.66 50.87 -24.81
CA TRP A 2 55.68 50.07 -24.08
C TRP A 2 55.41 48.79 -24.87
N LYS A 3 55.68 47.66 -24.23
CA LYS A 3 55.39 46.31 -24.74
C LYS A 3 53.99 45.94 -24.40
N CYS A 4 53.11 45.79 -25.37
CA CYS A 4 51.78 45.18 -25.24
C CYS A 4 51.97 43.68 -25.15
N ILE A 5 51.54 43.05 -24.01
CA ILE A 5 51.43 41.63 -23.84
C ILE A 5 49.97 41.25 -24.17
N CYS A 6 49.78 40.62 -25.32
CA CYS A 6 48.49 39.98 -25.64
C CYS A 6 48.33 38.67 -24.87
N MET A 7 47.42 38.66 -23.95
CA MET A 7 47.05 37.46 -23.18
C MET A 7 45.96 36.71 -23.96
N ALA A 8 46.34 35.63 -24.62
CA ALA A 8 45.38 34.71 -25.28
C ALA A 8 44.66 33.88 -24.21
N VAL A 9 43.38 34.17 -23.98
CA VAL A 9 42.50 33.33 -23.13
C VAL A 9 42.03 32.15 -23.98
N ALA A 10 42.61 30.99 -23.72
CA ALA A 10 42.11 29.72 -24.26
C ALA A 10 40.82 29.34 -23.52
N LEU A 11 39.65 29.54 -24.16
CA LEU A 11 38.38 28.98 -23.74
C LEU A 11 38.41 27.45 -23.94
N TRP A 12 38.73 26.72 -22.90
CA TRP A 12 38.46 25.30 -22.86
C TRP A 12 36.94 25.13 -22.66
N GLY A 13 36.25 24.91 -23.77
CA GLY A 13 34.88 24.42 -23.72
C GLY A 13 34.85 23.04 -23.08
N CYS A 14 34.45 22.98 -21.84
CA CYS A 14 34.01 21.71 -21.23
C CYS A 14 32.74 21.27 -21.98
N THR A 15 32.92 20.52 -23.07
CA THR A 15 31.85 19.66 -23.58
C THR A 15 31.63 18.58 -22.56
N GLY A 16 30.73 18.85 -21.59
CA GLY A 16 30.20 17.83 -20.75
C GLY A 16 29.58 16.76 -21.65
N VAL A 17 30.24 15.64 -21.78
CA VAL A 17 29.68 14.44 -22.39
C VAL A 17 28.48 14.06 -21.52
N LEU A 18 27.28 14.45 -21.92
CA LEU A 18 26.04 13.95 -21.37
C LEU A 18 26.09 12.43 -21.53
N GLN A 19 26.37 11.77 -20.42
CA GLN A 19 26.55 10.33 -20.39
C GLN A 19 25.16 9.69 -20.52
N ALA A 20 24.77 9.43 -21.74
CA ALA A 20 23.54 8.73 -22.09
C ALA A 20 23.48 7.39 -21.36
N LYS A 21 22.38 7.09 -20.75
CA LYS A 21 22.16 5.84 -20.04
C LYS A 21 20.72 5.39 -20.24
N VAL A 22 20.55 4.21 -20.83
CA VAL A 22 19.25 3.55 -20.86
C VAL A 22 18.82 3.28 -19.43
N VAL A 23 17.59 3.68 -19.08
CA VAL A 23 16.93 3.39 -17.81
C VAL A 23 15.70 2.57 -18.09
N LEU A 24 15.60 1.42 -17.44
CA LEU A 24 14.46 0.53 -17.54
C LEU A 24 13.59 0.62 -16.27
N PRO A 25 12.27 0.43 -16.39
CA PRO A 25 11.40 0.20 -15.24
C PRO A 25 11.88 -0.95 -14.36
N SER A 26 11.55 -0.90 -13.09
CA SER A 26 11.97 -1.90 -12.08
C SER A 26 11.50 -3.33 -12.37
N VAL A 27 10.47 -3.47 -13.19
CA VAL A 27 9.99 -4.78 -13.66
C VAL A 27 10.94 -5.44 -14.66
N PHE A 28 11.84 -4.70 -15.27
CA PHE A 28 12.87 -5.22 -16.18
C PHE A 28 14.25 -5.22 -15.50
N THR A 29 14.51 -6.27 -14.75
CA THR A 29 15.81 -6.45 -14.05
C THR A 29 16.42 -7.82 -14.37
N ASP A 30 17.62 -8.03 -13.89
CA ASP A 30 18.21 -9.36 -13.85
C ASP A 30 17.23 -10.35 -13.20
N ASN A 31 17.37 -11.63 -13.51
CA ASN A 31 16.54 -12.72 -13.02
C ASN A 31 15.06 -12.71 -13.45
N MET A 32 14.59 -11.76 -14.25
CA MET A 32 13.18 -11.71 -14.67
C MET A 32 12.76 -12.93 -15.49
N VAL A 33 11.44 -13.20 -15.47
CA VAL A 33 10.80 -14.13 -16.42
C VAL A 33 9.97 -13.30 -17.40
N LEU A 34 10.10 -13.57 -18.67
CA LEU A 34 9.26 -13.04 -19.74
C LEU A 34 8.24 -14.07 -20.17
N GLN A 35 7.01 -13.64 -20.45
CA GLN A 35 5.97 -14.53 -20.97
C GLN A 35 6.41 -15.14 -22.29
N GLN A 36 6.26 -16.46 -22.43
CA GLN A 36 6.60 -17.20 -23.66
C GLN A 36 5.59 -16.98 -24.79
N LYS A 37 6.04 -17.17 -26.04
CA LYS A 37 5.20 -17.21 -27.27
C LYS A 37 4.29 -15.99 -27.44
N THR A 38 4.81 -14.82 -27.10
CA THR A 38 4.06 -13.53 -27.20
C THR A 38 5.01 -12.39 -27.58
N ASP A 39 4.45 -11.22 -27.82
CA ASP A 39 5.22 -9.99 -28.01
C ASP A 39 5.32 -9.25 -26.66
N ILE A 40 6.55 -9.11 -26.15
CA ILE A 40 6.83 -8.29 -24.97
C ILE A 40 7.12 -6.86 -25.39
N THR A 41 6.49 -5.90 -24.76
CA THR A 41 6.79 -4.49 -24.94
C THR A 41 7.82 -4.04 -23.91
N PHE A 42 9.07 -3.85 -24.32
CA PHE A 42 10.06 -3.16 -23.51
C PHE A 42 9.87 -1.66 -23.67
N TYR A 43 10.10 -0.90 -22.59
CA TYR A 43 9.99 0.56 -22.57
C TYR A 43 10.89 1.16 -21.51
N GLY A 44 11.12 2.45 -21.57
CA GLY A 44 11.92 3.15 -20.59
C GLY A 44 12.40 4.51 -21.07
N ASP A 45 13.50 4.97 -20.50
CA ASP A 45 14.18 6.20 -20.86
C ASP A 45 15.52 5.93 -21.54
N ALA A 46 15.89 6.79 -22.46
CA ALA A 46 17.19 6.79 -23.13
C ALA A 46 17.58 8.22 -23.53
N THR A 47 18.69 8.38 -24.23
CA THR A 47 19.07 9.68 -24.78
C THR A 47 18.04 10.16 -25.79
N LYS A 48 17.58 11.39 -25.63
CA LYS A 48 16.58 12.03 -26.50
C LYS A 48 17.01 11.99 -27.98
N ASN A 49 16.04 11.65 -28.83
CA ASN A 49 16.21 11.60 -30.30
C ASN A 49 17.38 10.70 -30.72
N LYS A 50 17.61 9.60 -29.99
CA LYS A 50 18.72 8.71 -30.29
C LYS A 50 18.20 7.29 -30.56
N GLN A 51 18.86 6.64 -31.51
CA GLN A 51 18.61 5.23 -31.80
C GLN A 51 18.98 4.36 -30.60
N LEU A 52 18.09 3.44 -30.26
CA LEU A 52 18.28 2.37 -29.29
C LEU A 52 18.31 1.03 -29.99
N ILE A 53 19.30 0.22 -29.64
CA ILE A 53 19.46 -1.15 -30.14
C ILE A 53 19.21 -2.10 -28.96
N VAL A 54 18.34 -3.08 -29.15
CA VAL A 54 18.09 -4.16 -28.19
C VAL A 54 18.51 -5.48 -28.82
N LYS A 55 19.49 -6.15 -28.21
CA LYS A 55 19.96 -7.47 -28.66
C LYS A 55 19.52 -8.54 -27.70
N THR A 56 18.85 -9.57 -28.20
CA THR A 56 18.29 -10.67 -27.41
C THR A 56 19.15 -11.92 -27.51
N GLY A 57 19.41 -12.56 -26.36
CA GLY A 57 20.24 -13.77 -26.29
C GLY A 57 19.59 -15.03 -26.85
N TRP A 58 18.26 -15.10 -26.93
CA TRP A 58 17.57 -16.32 -27.40
C TRP A 58 17.59 -16.54 -28.90
N ASN A 59 17.87 -15.53 -29.70
CA ASN A 59 17.96 -15.64 -31.14
C ASN A 59 19.12 -14.83 -31.77
N GLY A 60 19.86 -14.08 -30.93
CA GLY A 60 20.99 -13.23 -31.35
C GLY A 60 20.59 -11.99 -32.19
N LYS A 61 19.30 -11.74 -32.40
CA LYS A 61 18.81 -10.65 -33.24
C LYS A 61 18.93 -9.30 -32.54
N GLU A 62 19.12 -8.28 -33.38
CA GLU A 62 19.07 -6.87 -32.96
C GLU A 62 17.75 -6.25 -33.43
N TYR A 63 17.10 -5.55 -32.51
CA TYR A 63 15.86 -4.82 -32.72
C TYR A 63 16.14 -3.35 -32.50
N HIS A 64 15.51 -2.47 -33.28
CA HIS A 64 15.81 -1.05 -33.29
C HIS A 64 14.56 -0.24 -32.98
N THR A 65 14.73 0.81 -32.19
CA THR A 65 13.73 1.86 -31.94
C THR A 65 14.45 3.19 -31.76
N GLU A 66 13.72 4.28 -31.62
CA GLU A 66 14.24 5.59 -31.32
C GLU A 66 13.56 6.19 -30.10
N ALA A 67 14.34 6.82 -29.23
CA ALA A 67 13.79 7.58 -28.13
C ALA A 67 13.27 8.95 -28.65
N ASP A 68 12.11 9.35 -28.18
CA ASP A 68 11.46 10.60 -28.54
C ASP A 68 12.21 11.85 -28.00
N GLY A 69 11.67 13.05 -28.29
CA GLY A 69 12.22 14.32 -27.80
C GLY A 69 12.18 14.48 -26.27
N GLN A 70 11.48 13.59 -25.54
CA GLN A 70 11.48 13.52 -24.08
C GLN A 70 12.41 12.42 -23.55
N GLY A 71 12.93 11.57 -24.44
CA GLY A 71 13.78 10.43 -24.11
C GLY A 71 13.01 9.15 -23.85
N LYS A 72 11.71 9.10 -24.10
CA LYS A 72 10.88 7.90 -23.92
C LYS A 72 10.97 7.01 -25.16
N TRP A 73 10.98 5.70 -24.94
CA TRP A 73 11.00 4.72 -25.99
C TRP A 73 10.14 3.50 -25.63
N SER A 74 9.70 2.79 -26.63
CA SER A 74 9.08 1.47 -26.51
C SER A 74 9.40 0.59 -27.71
N LEU A 75 9.46 -0.72 -27.51
CA LEU A 75 9.80 -1.68 -28.55
C LEU A 75 9.16 -3.03 -28.25
N LYS A 76 8.43 -3.59 -29.23
CA LYS A 76 7.88 -4.94 -29.14
C LYS A 76 8.89 -5.95 -29.66
N ILE A 77 9.13 -7.00 -28.88
CA ILE A 77 10.06 -8.09 -29.21
C ILE A 77 9.37 -9.43 -28.96
N PRO A 78 9.31 -10.33 -29.95
CA PRO A 78 8.72 -11.65 -29.79
C PRO A 78 9.59 -12.56 -28.92
N THR A 79 8.95 -13.30 -28.04
CA THR A 79 9.57 -14.32 -27.21
C THR A 79 9.33 -15.73 -27.80
N PRO A 80 10.32 -16.62 -27.75
CA PRO A 80 10.17 -17.99 -28.18
C PRO A 80 9.39 -18.83 -27.13
N ALA A 81 9.38 -20.15 -27.29
CA ALA A 81 8.99 -21.09 -26.26
C ALA A 81 9.90 -20.98 -25.02
N ALA A 82 9.40 -21.48 -23.89
CA ALA A 82 10.10 -21.44 -22.60
C ALA A 82 11.56 -21.92 -22.70
N GLY A 83 12.42 -21.28 -21.96
CA GLY A 83 13.85 -21.57 -21.92
C GLY A 83 14.66 -20.51 -21.17
N GLY A 84 15.96 -20.59 -21.30
CA GLY A 84 16.92 -19.70 -20.63
C GLY A 84 17.95 -20.47 -19.82
N PRO A 85 18.83 -19.76 -19.07
CA PRO A 85 18.88 -18.30 -18.95
C PRO A 85 19.45 -17.60 -20.18
N TYR A 86 18.97 -16.41 -20.46
CA TYR A 86 19.39 -15.54 -21.54
C TYR A 86 19.94 -14.20 -21.03
N GLU A 87 20.62 -13.48 -21.90
CA GLU A 87 21.03 -12.09 -21.68
C GLU A 87 20.30 -11.18 -22.68
N ILE A 88 19.96 -9.97 -22.25
CA ILE A 88 19.43 -8.92 -23.12
C ILE A 88 20.30 -7.69 -22.99
N THR A 89 20.74 -7.13 -24.09
CA THR A 89 21.56 -5.90 -24.11
C THR A 89 20.77 -4.76 -24.73
N PHE A 90 20.70 -3.64 -24.03
CA PHE A 90 20.15 -2.36 -24.50
C PHE A 90 21.28 -1.38 -24.70
N SER A 91 21.26 -0.62 -25.79
CA SER A 91 22.33 0.35 -26.10
C SER A 91 21.81 1.53 -26.88
N ASP A 92 22.03 2.73 -26.36
CA ASP A 92 21.92 4.02 -27.04
C ASP A 92 23.32 4.62 -27.30
N GLY A 93 24.35 3.77 -27.33
CA GLY A 93 25.78 4.09 -27.38
C GLY A 93 26.53 3.67 -26.13
N LYS A 94 25.81 3.49 -24.99
CA LYS A 94 26.31 2.83 -23.79
C LYS A 94 25.47 1.59 -23.50
N LYS A 95 26.12 0.48 -23.20
CA LYS A 95 25.44 -0.80 -22.96
C LYS A 95 24.90 -0.90 -21.56
N LEU A 96 23.63 -1.31 -21.44
CA LEU A 96 22.99 -1.88 -20.27
C LEU A 96 22.69 -3.36 -20.58
N GLN A 97 23.06 -4.27 -19.70
CA GLN A 97 22.87 -5.70 -19.90
C GLN A 97 22.04 -6.26 -18.75
N LEU A 98 20.97 -6.96 -19.07
CA LEU A 98 20.21 -7.80 -18.16
C LEU A 98 20.66 -9.25 -18.30
N LYS A 99 20.84 -9.92 -17.16
CA LYS A 99 21.36 -11.29 -17.07
C LYS A 99 20.35 -12.22 -16.45
N ASN A 100 20.57 -13.51 -16.67
CA ASN A 100 19.77 -14.58 -16.07
C ASN A 100 18.26 -14.45 -16.37
N VAL A 101 17.93 -13.95 -17.56
CA VAL A 101 16.55 -13.78 -18.02
C VAL A 101 16.00 -15.12 -18.46
N MET A 102 14.85 -15.49 -17.91
CA MET A 102 14.13 -16.70 -18.29
C MET A 102 12.94 -16.35 -19.18
N ILE A 103 12.50 -17.31 -19.99
CA ILE A 103 11.25 -17.24 -20.75
C ILE A 103 10.37 -18.40 -20.27
N GLY A 104 9.13 -18.11 -19.88
CA GLY A 104 8.21 -19.08 -19.30
C GLY A 104 6.81 -18.53 -19.12
N GLU A 105 6.16 -18.89 -18.04
CA GLU A 105 4.84 -18.37 -17.67
C GLU A 105 4.99 -17.24 -16.65
N VAL A 106 4.28 -16.12 -16.85
CA VAL A 106 4.27 -14.99 -15.91
C VAL A 106 2.87 -14.79 -15.37
N TRP A 107 2.75 -14.79 -14.04
CA TRP A 107 1.50 -14.63 -13.33
C TRP A 107 1.49 -13.38 -12.46
N PHE A 108 0.44 -12.58 -12.63
CA PHE A 108 0.17 -11.42 -11.79
C PHE A 108 -0.79 -11.84 -10.68
N CYS A 109 -0.30 -11.83 -9.43
CA CYS A 109 -1.02 -12.23 -8.24
C CYS A 109 -1.44 -10.98 -7.49
N SER A 110 -2.75 -10.71 -7.42
CA SER A 110 -3.29 -9.50 -6.82
C SER A 110 -4.46 -9.81 -5.89
N GLY A 111 -4.67 -8.96 -4.91
CA GLY A 111 -5.76 -9.07 -3.96
C GLY A 111 -5.41 -8.53 -2.57
N GLN A 112 -6.24 -8.89 -1.61
CA GLN A 112 -6.05 -8.45 -0.21
C GLN A 112 -5.47 -9.57 0.67
N SER A 113 -5.81 -9.60 1.96
CA SER A 113 -5.16 -10.40 3.01
C SER A 113 -4.98 -11.89 2.70
N ASN A 114 -5.95 -12.56 2.07
CA ASN A 114 -5.77 -13.99 1.70
C ASN A 114 -4.70 -14.20 0.63
N MET A 115 -4.58 -13.23 -0.29
CA MET A 115 -3.55 -13.29 -1.33
C MET A 115 -2.20 -12.77 -0.81
N GLU A 116 -2.22 -11.81 0.11
CA GLU A 116 -1.02 -11.22 0.70
C GLU A 116 -0.35 -12.14 1.74
N MET A 117 -1.11 -13.00 2.44
CA MET A 117 -0.59 -13.77 3.57
C MET A 117 0.77 -14.41 3.24
N PRO A 118 1.85 -14.06 3.96
CA PRO A 118 3.19 -14.56 3.67
C PRO A 118 3.37 -16.01 4.09
N VAL A 119 4.42 -16.65 3.59
CA VAL A 119 4.82 -17.98 4.06
C VAL A 119 5.15 -17.94 5.55
N ALA A 120 5.89 -16.92 6.00
CA ALA A 120 6.17 -16.64 7.41
C ALA A 120 6.41 -15.15 7.64
N GLY A 121 5.42 -14.47 8.22
CA GLY A 121 5.45 -13.04 8.51
C GLY A 121 4.35 -12.70 9.53
N TRP A 122 3.53 -11.71 9.20
CA TRP A 122 2.36 -11.37 10.03
C TRP A 122 1.32 -12.52 10.08
N GLY A 123 1.27 -13.36 9.03
CA GLY A 123 0.66 -14.68 8.99
C GLY A 123 1.72 -15.72 8.67
N LYS A 124 1.37 -16.99 8.75
CA LYS A 124 2.28 -18.07 8.39
C LYS A 124 1.55 -19.37 8.10
N VAL A 125 2.13 -20.20 7.22
CA VAL A 125 1.62 -21.53 6.95
C VAL A 125 2.02 -22.50 8.07
N MET A 126 1.30 -23.61 8.22
CA MET A 126 1.49 -24.53 9.36
C MET A 126 2.92 -25.08 9.48
N ASN A 127 3.56 -25.40 8.36
CA ASN A 127 4.89 -25.98 8.30
C ASN A 127 5.91 -25.00 7.68
N TYR A 128 5.78 -23.71 7.99
CA TYR A 128 6.56 -22.65 7.34
C TYR A 128 8.08 -22.84 7.44
N GLU A 129 8.60 -23.37 8.54
CA GLU A 129 10.03 -23.62 8.71
C GLU A 129 10.57 -24.62 7.70
N GLN A 130 9.85 -25.72 7.49
CA GLN A 130 10.18 -26.72 6.49
C GLN A 130 10.03 -26.14 5.07
N GLU A 131 8.94 -25.44 4.78
CA GLU A 131 8.69 -24.84 3.48
C GLU A 131 9.79 -23.84 3.09
N ILE A 132 10.27 -23.03 4.04
CA ILE A 132 11.38 -22.12 3.83
C ILE A 132 12.69 -22.88 3.60
N ALA A 133 12.99 -23.89 4.42
CA ALA A 133 14.22 -24.66 4.30
C ALA A 133 14.32 -25.41 2.96
N GLU A 134 13.19 -25.88 2.43
CA GLU A 134 13.09 -26.60 1.16
C GLU A 134 12.91 -25.67 -0.06
N ALA A 135 12.79 -24.38 0.12
CA ALA A 135 12.58 -23.42 -0.97
C ALA A 135 13.86 -23.21 -1.79
N ALA A 136 14.12 -24.12 -2.71
CA ALA A 136 15.25 -24.08 -3.65
C ALA A 136 14.74 -24.32 -5.09
N TYR A 137 14.02 -23.33 -5.63
CA TYR A 137 13.40 -23.40 -6.95
C TYR A 137 13.92 -22.29 -7.88
N PRO A 138 15.15 -22.39 -8.42
CA PRO A 138 15.73 -21.32 -9.22
C PRO A 138 15.01 -21.04 -10.54
N ALA A 139 14.15 -21.95 -11.00
CA ALA A 139 13.27 -21.71 -12.15
C ALA A 139 12.00 -20.93 -11.80
N ILE A 140 11.71 -20.73 -10.50
CA ILE A 140 10.63 -19.84 -10.04
C ILE A 140 11.26 -18.51 -9.66
N ARG A 141 10.70 -17.41 -10.16
CA ARG A 141 11.19 -16.07 -9.92
C ARG A 141 10.10 -15.23 -9.28
N LEU A 142 10.48 -14.48 -8.26
CA LEU A 142 9.62 -13.70 -7.40
C LEU A 142 9.87 -12.21 -7.62
N PHE A 143 8.80 -11.45 -7.84
CA PHE A 143 8.82 -10.00 -7.85
C PHE A 143 7.72 -9.51 -6.92
N GLN A 144 8.08 -8.82 -5.85
CA GLN A 144 7.10 -8.29 -4.90
C GLN A 144 7.01 -6.78 -5.05
N VAL A 145 5.81 -6.28 -5.37
CA VAL A 145 5.53 -4.86 -5.51
C VAL A 145 5.48 -4.21 -4.13
N LYS A 146 6.24 -3.13 -3.95
CA LYS A 146 6.17 -2.31 -2.75
C LYS A 146 4.83 -1.59 -2.69
N LYS A 147 4.17 -1.68 -1.54
CA LYS A 147 2.88 -1.03 -1.32
C LYS A 147 3.00 0.49 -1.50
N ASN A 148 2.14 1.02 -2.35
CA ASN A 148 2.03 2.43 -2.61
C ASN A 148 0.59 2.77 -3.05
N THR A 149 0.11 3.96 -2.72
CA THR A 149 -1.18 4.48 -3.17
C THR A 149 -0.97 5.56 -4.23
N SER A 150 -1.86 5.59 -5.21
CA SER A 150 -1.85 6.65 -6.23
C SER A 150 -3.28 6.93 -6.68
N LEU A 151 -3.59 8.20 -6.91
CA LEU A 151 -4.88 8.63 -7.46
C LEU A 151 -4.99 8.43 -8.98
N ALA A 152 -3.88 8.09 -9.64
CA ALA A 152 -3.83 7.80 -11.06
C ALA A 152 -2.87 6.65 -11.33
N PRO A 153 -3.04 5.88 -12.44
CA PRO A 153 -2.10 4.83 -12.81
C PRO A 153 -0.68 5.35 -12.97
N LEU A 154 0.27 4.69 -12.32
CA LEU A 154 1.70 5.00 -12.43
C LEU A 154 2.33 4.16 -13.53
N LYS A 155 3.41 4.69 -14.13
CA LYS A 155 4.21 3.98 -15.14
C LYS A 155 5.33 3.15 -14.53
N GLU A 156 5.55 3.29 -13.23
CA GLU A 156 6.64 2.67 -12.50
C GLU A 156 6.13 2.10 -11.17
N VAL A 157 6.74 1.00 -10.74
CA VAL A 157 6.53 0.40 -9.42
C VAL A 157 7.88 0.17 -8.77
N GLU A 158 7.93 0.17 -7.44
CA GLU A 158 9.10 -0.27 -6.70
C GLU A 158 8.93 -1.74 -6.26
N SER A 159 10.03 -2.47 -6.21
CA SER A 159 10.04 -3.83 -5.65
C SER A 159 10.63 -3.81 -4.23
N THR A 160 10.00 -4.55 -3.30
CA THR A 160 10.56 -4.77 -1.96
C THR A 160 11.81 -5.67 -1.99
N LEU A 161 11.93 -6.50 -3.04
CA LEU A 161 13.04 -7.41 -3.25
C LEU A 161 14.20 -6.80 -4.07
N GLY A 162 14.07 -5.53 -4.49
CA GLY A 162 15.05 -4.85 -5.34
C GLY A 162 15.05 -5.34 -6.80
N GLY A 163 13.95 -5.90 -7.26
CA GLY A 163 13.74 -6.51 -8.58
C GLY A 163 13.35 -7.98 -8.49
N TRP A 164 13.50 -8.70 -9.60
CA TRP A 164 13.24 -10.13 -9.66
C TRP A 164 14.30 -10.94 -8.90
N GLN A 165 13.86 -11.89 -8.09
CA GLN A 165 14.72 -12.79 -7.33
C GLN A 165 14.41 -14.26 -7.61
N GLU A 166 15.41 -15.11 -7.47
CA GLU A 166 15.20 -16.56 -7.46
C GLU A 166 14.45 -16.99 -6.20
N CYS A 167 13.53 -17.93 -6.33
CA CYS A 167 12.85 -18.51 -5.18
C CYS A 167 13.84 -19.32 -4.34
N SER A 168 14.08 -18.87 -3.13
CA SER A 168 15.03 -19.45 -2.20
C SER A 168 14.55 -19.28 -0.75
N SER A 169 15.22 -19.93 0.18
CA SER A 169 14.97 -19.76 1.62
C SER A 169 15.13 -18.31 2.11
N ALA A 170 15.88 -17.49 1.38
CA ALA A 170 16.06 -16.07 1.71
C ALA A 170 14.96 -15.16 1.16
N THR A 171 14.28 -15.55 0.08
CA THR A 171 13.34 -14.69 -0.65
C THR A 171 11.87 -15.06 -0.44
N VAL A 172 11.58 -16.31 -0.01
CA VAL A 172 10.22 -16.81 0.14
C VAL A 172 9.52 -16.44 1.46
N PRO A 173 10.19 -16.17 2.60
CA PRO A 173 9.50 -16.02 3.88
C PRO A 173 8.40 -14.95 3.88
N GLU A 174 8.70 -13.75 3.42
CA GLU A 174 7.77 -12.61 3.37
C GLU A 174 6.93 -12.55 2.08
N PHE A 175 7.15 -13.50 1.16
CA PHE A 175 6.40 -13.56 -0.09
C PHE A 175 5.04 -14.22 0.10
N SER A 176 4.05 -13.86 -0.74
CA SER A 176 2.72 -14.46 -0.74
C SER A 176 2.79 -15.99 -0.74
N ALA A 177 2.25 -16.63 0.30
CA ALA A 177 2.20 -18.08 0.40
C ALA A 177 1.38 -18.69 -0.74
N LEU A 178 0.23 -18.08 -1.06
CA LEU A 178 -0.64 -18.58 -2.13
C LEU A 178 0.05 -18.50 -3.49
N ALA A 179 0.69 -17.37 -3.80
CA ALA A 179 1.42 -17.20 -5.05
C ALA A 179 2.63 -18.15 -5.15
N TYR A 180 3.35 -18.37 -4.04
CA TYR A 180 4.45 -19.33 -3.98
C TYR A 180 3.98 -20.77 -4.24
N PHE A 181 2.95 -21.24 -3.54
CA PHE A 181 2.42 -22.59 -3.74
C PHE A 181 1.86 -22.80 -5.13
N TYR A 182 1.18 -21.79 -5.67
CA TYR A 182 0.67 -21.82 -7.04
C TYR A 182 1.79 -21.91 -8.06
N ALA A 183 2.82 -21.07 -7.94
CA ALA A 183 3.99 -21.11 -8.83
C ALA A 183 4.70 -22.47 -8.77
N ARG A 184 4.86 -23.04 -7.58
CA ARG A 184 5.46 -24.33 -7.37
C ARG A 184 4.65 -25.48 -8.00
N ALA A 185 3.33 -25.42 -7.89
CA ALA A 185 2.43 -26.39 -8.53
C ALA A 185 2.53 -26.32 -10.06
N LEU A 186 2.48 -25.12 -10.63
CA LEU A 186 2.64 -24.89 -12.06
C LEU A 186 4.01 -25.35 -12.57
N TRP A 187 5.08 -25.02 -11.85
CA TRP A 187 6.43 -25.44 -12.23
C TRP A 187 6.56 -26.97 -12.28
N LYS A 188 6.00 -27.68 -11.29
CA LYS A 188 6.01 -29.15 -11.24
C LYS A 188 5.22 -29.77 -12.40
N GLU A 189 4.11 -29.18 -12.79
CA GLU A 189 3.24 -29.68 -13.84
C GLU A 189 3.77 -29.35 -15.24
N LEU A 190 4.18 -28.11 -15.46
CA LEU A 190 4.54 -27.59 -16.78
C LEU A 190 6.03 -27.76 -17.11
N ASN A 191 6.88 -27.89 -16.09
CA ASN A 191 8.34 -27.95 -16.20
C ASN A 191 8.94 -26.79 -17.04
N VAL A 192 8.40 -25.58 -16.86
CA VAL A 192 8.86 -24.34 -17.48
C VAL A 192 9.18 -23.30 -16.39
N PRO A 193 10.01 -22.29 -16.67
CA PRO A 193 10.20 -21.18 -15.75
C PRO A 193 8.89 -20.49 -15.41
N ILE A 194 8.71 -20.13 -14.14
CA ILE A 194 7.52 -19.42 -13.64
C ILE A 194 7.94 -18.11 -12.99
N GLY A 195 7.43 -17.00 -13.52
CA GLY A 195 7.54 -15.67 -12.90
C GLY A 195 6.26 -15.31 -12.14
N VAL A 196 6.39 -14.84 -10.91
CA VAL A 196 5.25 -14.43 -10.09
C VAL A 196 5.44 -12.98 -9.63
N ILE A 197 4.48 -12.14 -9.98
CA ILE A 197 4.41 -10.76 -9.54
C ILE A 197 3.37 -10.68 -8.42
N ASP A 198 3.81 -10.48 -7.19
CA ASP A 198 2.96 -10.27 -6.02
C ASP A 198 2.65 -8.77 -5.87
N CYS A 199 1.38 -8.40 -6.08
CA CYS A 199 0.87 -7.05 -5.93
C CYS A 199 -0.38 -7.11 -5.04
N THR A 200 -0.17 -7.18 -3.72
CA THR A 200 -1.21 -7.46 -2.75
C THR A 200 -1.19 -6.45 -1.60
N TRP A 201 -2.37 -6.20 -1.01
CA TRP A 201 -2.48 -5.35 0.16
C TRP A 201 -3.72 -5.71 0.99
N GLY A 202 -3.53 -6.28 2.16
CA GLY A 202 -4.59 -6.67 3.08
C GLY A 202 -5.41 -5.46 3.58
N GLY A 203 -6.72 -5.69 3.77
CA GLY A 203 -7.65 -4.65 4.23
C GLY A 203 -8.10 -3.68 3.16
N THR A 204 -7.66 -3.82 1.91
CA THR A 204 -8.10 -2.95 0.83
C THR A 204 -9.42 -3.43 0.21
N PRO A 205 -10.37 -2.52 -0.09
CA PRO A 205 -11.60 -2.86 -0.80
C PRO A 205 -11.34 -3.02 -2.31
N ALA A 206 -12.28 -3.62 -3.03
CA ALA A 206 -12.16 -3.88 -4.47
C ALA A 206 -12.01 -2.59 -5.31
N GLU A 207 -12.60 -1.52 -4.84
CA GLU A 207 -12.56 -0.20 -5.44
C GLU A 207 -11.13 0.34 -5.55
N ALA A 208 -10.27 0.05 -4.55
CA ALA A 208 -8.87 0.46 -4.56
C ALA A 208 -8.03 -0.21 -5.67
N TRP A 209 -8.55 -1.28 -6.28
CA TRP A 209 -7.92 -2.05 -7.37
C TRP A 209 -8.58 -1.80 -8.72
N THR A 210 -9.63 -0.98 -8.75
CA THR A 210 -10.40 -0.70 -9.96
C THR A 210 -10.04 0.68 -10.50
N ASN A 211 -9.85 0.79 -11.81
CA ASN A 211 -9.53 2.08 -12.41
C ASN A 211 -10.72 3.05 -12.34
N HIS A 212 -10.41 4.34 -12.32
CA HIS A 212 -11.36 5.45 -12.23
C HIS A 212 -12.50 5.37 -13.28
N GLU A 213 -12.18 5.06 -14.54
CA GLU A 213 -13.14 5.02 -15.64
C GLU A 213 -14.19 3.91 -15.42
N THR A 214 -13.77 2.77 -14.90
CA THR A 214 -14.66 1.66 -14.56
C THR A 214 -15.50 1.97 -13.33
N LEU A 215 -14.90 2.52 -12.25
CA LEU A 215 -15.64 2.88 -11.04
C LEU A 215 -16.70 3.93 -11.32
N ARG A 216 -16.43 4.91 -12.16
CA ARG A 216 -17.40 5.93 -12.56
C ARG A 216 -18.68 5.36 -13.20
N GLN A 217 -18.60 4.16 -13.77
CA GLN A 217 -19.75 3.46 -14.35
C GLN A 217 -20.56 2.67 -13.32
N VAL A 218 -20.00 2.43 -12.15
CA VAL A 218 -20.66 1.70 -11.05
C VAL A 218 -21.53 2.67 -10.25
N MET A 219 -22.79 2.28 -10.04
CA MET A 219 -23.72 3.07 -9.23
C MET A 219 -23.18 3.20 -7.78
N GLY A 220 -23.15 4.42 -7.26
CA GLY A 220 -22.61 4.74 -5.93
C GLY A 220 -21.20 5.34 -5.95
N PHE A 221 -20.40 5.10 -6.99
CA PHE A 221 -19.04 5.66 -7.07
C PHE A 221 -18.90 6.87 -8.00
N ARG A 222 -19.92 7.16 -8.79
CA ARG A 222 -19.86 8.23 -9.80
C ARG A 222 -19.53 9.58 -9.18
N GLU A 223 -20.21 9.96 -8.11
CA GLU A 223 -20.01 11.26 -7.45
C GLU A 223 -18.62 11.43 -6.90
N GLU A 224 -18.07 10.37 -6.27
CA GLU A 224 -16.70 10.35 -5.77
C GLU A 224 -15.69 10.45 -6.91
N MET A 225 -15.90 9.72 -8.00
CA MET A 225 -15.02 9.79 -9.16
C MET A 225 -15.06 11.16 -9.83
N ASP A 226 -16.24 11.78 -9.94
CA ASP A 226 -16.40 13.15 -10.44
C ASP A 226 -15.73 14.19 -9.50
N LYS A 227 -15.76 13.93 -8.19
CA LYS A 227 -15.04 14.76 -7.19
C LYS A 227 -13.52 14.65 -7.38
N LEU A 228 -12.99 13.44 -7.51
CA LEU A 228 -11.58 13.20 -7.81
C LEU A 228 -11.10 13.93 -9.06
N GLU A 229 -11.90 13.87 -10.13
CA GLU A 229 -11.61 14.54 -11.40
C GLU A 229 -11.61 16.08 -11.24
N ARG A 230 -12.60 16.66 -10.53
CA ARG A 230 -12.64 18.11 -10.21
C ARG A 230 -11.43 18.56 -9.39
N LEU A 231 -10.94 17.72 -8.50
CA LEU A 231 -9.74 17.99 -7.69
C LEU A 231 -8.42 17.75 -8.46
N GLY A 232 -8.51 17.27 -9.72
CA GLY A 232 -7.38 17.05 -10.60
C GLY A 232 -6.47 15.90 -10.15
N PHE A 233 -6.99 14.92 -9.41
CA PHE A 233 -6.23 13.82 -8.81
C PHE A 233 -5.05 14.31 -7.96
N ASP A 234 -5.20 15.47 -7.31
CA ASP A 234 -4.18 16.08 -6.46
C ASP A 234 -4.37 15.59 -5.01
N PRO A 235 -3.42 14.84 -4.43
CA PRO A 235 -3.51 14.32 -3.06
C PRO A 235 -3.71 15.42 -2.00
N ASN A 236 -3.08 16.59 -2.18
CA ASN A 236 -3.19 17.68 -1.19
C ASN A 236 -4.59 18.31 -1.21
N ARG A 237 -5.16 18.49 -2.39
CA ARG A 237 -6.54 18.99 -2.53
C ARG A 237 -7.56 18.00 -1.97
N MET A 238 -7.29 16.71 -2.13
CA MET A 238 -8.15 15.65 -1.58
C MET A 238 -8.10 15.63 -0.06
N GLU A 239 -6.92 15.69 0.52
CA GLU A 239 -6.72 15.76 1.98
C GLU A 239 -7.39 17.00 2.57
N GLN A 240 -7.27 18.14 1.90
CA GLN A 240 -7.95 19.36 2.32
C GLN A 240 -9.47 19.20 2.27
N ALA A 241 -10.04 18.72 1.17
CA ALA A 241 -11.47 18.51 1.01
C ALA A 241 -12.00 17.50 2.07
N TYR A 242 -11.28 16.41 2.30
CA TYR A 242 -11.62 15.46 3.36
C TYR A 242 -11.58 16.08 4.76
N SER A 243 -10.57 16.88 5.05
CA SER A 243 -10.44 17.57 6.32
C SER A 243 -11.57 18.56 6.56
N GLU A 244 -12.00 19.32 5.53
CA GLU A 244 -13.13 20.23 5.57
C GLU A 244 -14.45 19.48 5.80
N GLU A 245 -14.70 18.39 5.08
CA GLU A 245 -15.89 17.55 5.26
C GLU A 245 -15.92 16.92 6.65
N ARG A 246 -14.80 16.42 7.14
CA ARG A 246 -14.69 15.86 8.49
C ARG A 246 -14.94 16.91 9.56
N ALA A 247 -14.40 18.11 9.42
CA ALA A 247 -14.64 19.19 10.34
C ALA A 247 -16.12 19.61 10.36
N HIS A 248 -16.76 19.69 9.19
CA HIS A 248 -18.19 19.95 9.08
C HIS A 248 -19.00 18.83 9.76
N TRP A 249 -18.72 17.58 9.47
CA TRP A 249 -19.37 16.42 10.08
C TRP A 249 -19.23 16.43 11.61
N GLN A 250 -18.02 16.68 12.13
CA GLN A 250 -17.79 16.81 13.58
C GLN A 250 -18.59 17.98 14.21
N SER A 251 -18.75 19.09 13.50
CA SER A 251 -19.56 20.23 14.01
C SER A 251 -21.02 19.83 14.20
N LEU A 252 -21.57 18.98 13.32
CA LEU A 252 -22.94 18.48 13.43
C LEU A 252 -23.15 17.64 14.69
N PHE A 253 -22.15 16.87 15.13
CA PHE A 253 -22.24 16.10 16.39
C PHE A 253 -22.34 17.02 17.60
N THR A 254 -21.48 18.03 17.67
CA THR A 254 -21.52 19.00 18.78
C THR A 254 -22.86 19.75 18.85
N GLU A 255 -23.42 20.07 17.68
CA GLU A 255 -24.72 20.78 17.60
C GLU A 255 -25.91 19.87 17.98
N LYS A 256 -25.85 18.57 17.59
CA LYS A 256 -26.94 17.60 17.79
C LYS A 256 -26.80 16.76 19.05
N ASP A 257 -25.67 16.83 19.75
CA ASP A 257 -25.44 16.08 20.98
C ASP A 257 -26.35 16.58 22.10
N LYS A 258 -27.38 15.81 22.42
CA LYS A 258 -28.31 16.09 23.51
C LYS A 258 -27.67 16.07 24.91
N GLY A 259 -26.49 15.48 25.05
CA GLY A 259 -25.67 15.53 26.25
C GLY A 259 -25.05 16.90 26.50
N MET A 260 -25.20 17.83 25.53
CA MET A 260 -24.72 19.22 25.58
C MET A 260 -25.90 20.17 25.58
N GLU A 261 -25.97 21.07 26.55
CA GLU A 261 -26.94 22.15 26.59
C GLU A 261 -26.22 23.48 26.81
N ASN A 262 -26.39 24.44 25.90
CA ASN A 262 -25.74 25.74 25.95
C ASN A 262 -24.22 25.66 26.13
N GLY A 263 -23.56 24.68 25.45
CA GLY A 263 -22.13 24.46 25.52
C GLY A 263 -21.64 23.80 26.82
N LYS A 264 -22.55 23.30 27.66
CA LYS A 264 -22.22 22.59 28.90
C LYS A 264 -22.69 21.14 28.82
N LEU A 265 -21.84 20.24 29.30
CA LEU A 265 -22.18 18.84 29.42
C LEU A 265 -23.20 18.62 30.52
N CYS A 266 -24.41 18.22 30.17
CA CYS A 266 -25.51 17.98 31.13
C CYS A 266 -25.64 16.48 31.49
N TRP A 267 -25.32 15.59 30.60
CA TRP A 267 -25.47 14.13 30.85
C TRP A 267 -24.35 13.51 31.68
N THR A 268 -23.31 14.25 32.03
CA THR A 268 -22.26 13.80 32.95
C THR A 268 -22.66 13.93 34.44
N ALA A 269 -23.74 14.64 34.76
CA ALA A 269 -24.14 14.90 36.14
C ALA A 269 -24.47 13.61 36.89
N PRO A 270 -23.91 13.38 38.10
CA PRO A 270 -24.20 12.17 38.88
C PRO A 270 -25.68 12.01 39.24
N SER A 271 -26.42 13.14 39.38
CA SER A 271 -27.84 13.18 39.73
C SER A 271 -28.78 13.16 38.52
N LEU A 272 -28.30 12.91 37.32
CA LEU A 272 -29.17 12.82 36.15
C LEU A 272 -30.19 11.68 36.26
N SER A 273 -31.49 11.98 35.99
CA SER A 273 -32.51 10.94 35.85
C SER A 273 -32.23 10.06 34.63
N GLU A 274 -32.38 8.77 34.80
CA GLU A 274 -32.20 7.77 33.74
C GLU A 274 -33.55 7.15 33.31
N GLU A 275 -34.69 7.76 33.69
CA GLU A 275 -36.03 7.22 33.39
C GLU A 275 -36.31 7.06 31.88
N ASP A 276 -35.79 7.97 31.08
CA ASP A 276 -35.95 7.94 29.61
C ASP A 276 -34.81 7.20 28.89
N TRP A 277 -33.88 6.58 29.66
CA TRP A 277 -32.75 5.89 29.05
C TRP A 277 -33.09 4.42 28.76
N GLN A 278 -32.56 3.93 27.64
CA GLN A 278 -32.69 2.53 27.27
C GLN A 278 -31.53 1.71 27.82
N THR A 279 -31.80 0.48 28.20
CA THR A 279 -30.76 -0.45 28.64
C THR A 279 -30.20 -1.21 27.44
N ILE A 280 -28.89 -1.26 27.34
CA ILE A 280 -28.16 -2.02 26.32
C ILE A 280 -27.15 -2.96 26.99
N SER A 281 -27.01 -4.17 26.45
CA SER A 281 -26.04 -5.14 26.96
C SER A 281 -24.68 -4.98 26.27
N LEU A 282 -23.62 -4.73 27.01
CA LEU A 282 -22.24 -4.62 26.52
C LEU A 282 -21.38 -5.75 27.11
N PRO A 283 -20.29 -6.15 26.44
CA PRO A 283 -19.74 -5.62 25.17
C PRO A 283 -20.51 -6.07 23.92
N GLY A 284 -20.27 -5.42 22.80
CA GLY A 284 -20.78 -5.74 21.46
C GLY A 284 -21.08 -4.50 20.66
N TYR A 285 -21.30 -4.69 19.37
CA TYR A 285 -21.66 -3.62 18.44
C TYR A 285 -23.13 -3.21 18.67
N TRP A 286 -23.39 -1.93 18.67
CA TRP A 286 -24.74 -1.38 18.92
C TRP A 286 -25.72 -1.61 17.77
N GLU A 287 -25.21 -1.75 16.53
CA GLU A 287 -26.01 -2.05 15.33
C GLU A 287 -26.81 -3.36 15.52
N GLY A 288 -26.16 -4.36 16.08
CA GLY A 288 -26.79 -5.65 16.43
C GLY A 288 -27.74 -5.60 17.62
N LYS A 289 -27.87 -4.44 18.28
CA LYS A 289 -28.63 -4.24 19.54
C LYS A 289 -29.73 -3.18 19.42
N GLY A 290 -30.17 -2.92 18.18
CA GLY A 290 -31.33 -2.06 17.92
C GLY A 290 -30.99 -0.68 17.36
N LEU A 291 -29.72 -0.34 17.19
CA LEU A 291 -29.25 0.92 16.61
C LEU A 291 -28.69 0.70 15.21
N LYS A 292 -29.45 -0.01 14.38
CA LYS A 292 -29.04 -0.32 13.01
C LYS A 292 -28.75 0.95 12.21
N ASP A 293 -27.65 0.93 11.46
CA ASP A 293 -27.23 2.02 10.55
C ASP A 293 -27.05 3.38 11.28
N PHE A 294 -26.66 3.36 12.57
CA PHE A 294 -26.43 4.55 13.36
C PHE A 294 -24.94 4.89 13.44
N ASP A 295 -24.55 5.98 12.81
CA ASP A 295 -23.24 6.61 12.95
C ASP A 295 -23.37 7.88 13.78
N GLY A 296 -22.60 8.00 14.88
CA GLY A 296 -22.69 9.17 15.72
C GLY A 296 -22.17 8.98 17.15
N ILE A 297 -22.68 9.78 18.06
CA ILE A 297 -22.32 9.77 19.48
C ILE A 297 -23.39 9.04 20.27
N ILE A 298 -22.97 8.07 21.09
CA ILE A 298 -23.83 7.38 22.05
C ILE A 298 -23.30 7.65 23.46
N TRP A 299 -24.20 8.04 24.33
CA TRP A 299 -23.93 8.19 25.75
C TRP A 299 -24.29 6.92 26.49
N PHE A 300 -23.31 6.34 27.21
CA PHE A 300 -23.51 5.21 28.10
C PHE A 300 -23.36 5.67 29.55
N ARG A 301 -24.24 5.18 30.43
CA ARG A 301 -24.13 5.41 31.86
C ARG A 301 -24.23 4.10 32.63
N ARG A 302 -23.50 4.01 33.74
CA ARG A 302 -23.54 2.90 34.62
C ARG A 302 -23.21 3.32 36.05
N SER A 303 -24.02 2.92 36.99
CA SER A 303 -23.74 3.04 38.43
C SER A 303 -22.96 1.82 38.89
N LEU A 304 -21.96 2.03 39.73
CA LEU A 304 -21.13 0.99 40.32
C LEU A 304 -21.12 1.15 41.83
N GLU A 305 -21.37 0.06 42.57
CA GLU A 305 -21.11 -0.01 44.01
C GLU A 305 -19.62 -0.31 44.22
N ILE A 306 -18.97 0.56 44.96
CA ILE A 306 -17.55 0.44 45.26
C ILE A 306 -17.40 0.05 46.74
N PRO A 307 -16.61 -1.01 47.07
CA PRO A 307 -16.32 -1.37 48.44
C PRO A 307 -15.81 -0.17 49.28
N ALA A 308 -16.33 -0.01 50.47
CA ALA A 308 -15.97 1.14 51.33
C ALA A 308 -14.47 1.27 51.60
N GLU A 309 -13.75 0.14 51.63
CA GLU A 309 -12.29 0.10 51.80
C GLU A 309 -11.53 0.65 50.60
N TRP A 310 -12.18 0.88 49.47
CA TRP A 310 -11.58 1.50 48.27
C TRP A 310 -11.77 3.02 48.24
N ALA A 311 -12.60 3.57 49.09
CA ALA A 311 -12.80 5.02 49.17
C ALA A 311 -11.47 5.74 49.38
N GLY A 312 -11.26 6.82 48.64
CA GLY A 312 -10.02 7.61 48.70
C GLY A 312 -8.79 6.95 48.10
N LYS A 313 -8.94 5.81 47.41
CA LYS A 313 -7.84 5.14 46.69
C LYS A 313 -8.00 5.31 45.18
N PRO A 314 -6.90 5.40 44.38
CA PRO A 314 -7.01 5.40 42.95
C PRO A 314 -7.46 4.03 42.46
N LEU A 315 -8.32 4.00 41.43
CA LEU A 315 -8.79 2.76 40.81
C LEU A 315 -8.37 2.70 39.34
N THR A 316 -8.27 1.47 38.83
CA THR A 316 -8.07 1.23 37.40
C THR A 316 -9.37 0.79 36.76
N LEU A 317 -9.84 1.58 35.79
CA LEU A 317 -11.00 1.26 34.97
C LEU A 317 -10.53 0.63 33.65
N ARG A 318 -11.03 -0.55 33.33
CA ARG A 318 -10.75 -1.24 32.07
C ARG A 318 -12.05 -1.39 31.29
N LEU A 319 -12.13 -0.72 30.13
CA LEU A 319 -13.32 -0.71 29.27
C LEU A 319 -13.17 -1.62 28.03
N GLY A 320 -11.98 -2.19 27.82
CA GLY A 320 -11.70 -2.97 26.60
C GLY A 320 -11.43 -2.06 25.40
N MET A 321 -11.71 -2.57 24.23
CA MET A 321 -11.60 -1.81 22.97
C MET A 321 -12.91 -1.07 22.70
N ILE A 322 -12.83 0.17 22.26
CA ILE A 322 -13.96 1.02 21.88
C ILE A 322 -13.72 1.55 20.49
N ASP A 323 -14.68 1.39 19.61
CA ASP A 323 -14.65 1.80 18.22
C ASP A 323 -15.49 3.07 18.04
N ASP A 324 -14.93 4.22 17.64
CA ASP A 324 -13.53 4.56 17.31
C ASP A 324 -12.87 5.34 18.44
N GLU A 325 -13.62 6.27 19.07
CA GLU A 325 -13.16 7.23 20.07
C GLU A 325 -14.07 7.19 21.30
N ASP A 326 -13.54 7.56 22.45
CA ASP A 326 -14.33 7.72 23.68
C ASP A 326 -13.88 8.91 24.52
N ILE A 327 -14.83 9.43 25.30
CA ILE A 327 -14.58 10.33 26.41
C ILE A 327 -15.21 9.70 27.64
N THR A 328 -14.40 9.40 28.64
CA THR A 328 -14.85 8.72 29.85
C THR A 328 -14.93 9.67 31.02
N TYR A 329 -16.07 9.68 31.67
CA TYR A 329 -16.35 10.47 32.87
C TYR A 329 -16.55 9.57 34.09
N PHE A 330 -16.13 10.04 35.27
CA PHE A 330 -16.40 9.39 36.54
C PHE A 330 -16.94 10.43 37.52
N ASN A 331 -18.15 10.18 38.04
CA ASN A 331 -18.88 11.14 38.94
C ASN A 331 -18.91 12.58 38.39
N GLY A 332 -19.17 12.73 37.09
CA GLY A 332 -19.28 14.03 36.41
C GLY A 332 -17.97 14.64 35.97
N VAL A 333 -16.83 14.04 36.28
CA VAL A 333 -15.49 14.53 35.94
C VAL A 333 -14.89 13.72 34.83
N GLU A 334 -14.43 14.37 33.76
CA GLU A 334 -13.67 13.71 32.71
C GLU A 334 -12.38 13.12 33.29
N ILE A 335 -12.16 11.83 33.09
CA ILE A 335 -10.95 11.12 33.55
C ILE A 335 -10.00 10.76 32.41
N ALA A 336 -10.51 10.55 31.20
CA ALA A 336 -9.70 10.20 30.04
C ALA A 336 -10.45 10.37 28.72
N ARG A 337 -9.67 10.41 27.62
CA ARG A 337 -10.09 10.26 26.24
C ARG A 337 -9.25 9.18 25.57
N GLY A 338 -9.84 8.43 24.66
CA GLY A 338 -9.15 7.41 23.88
C GLY A 338 -9.57 7.46 22.43
N ALA A 339 -8.68 6.97 21.56
CA ALA A 339 -8.92 6.81 20.13
C ALA A 339 -8.33 5.50 19.60
N GLY A 340 -8.87 5.01 18.49
CA GLY A 340 -8.41 3.80 17.79
C GLY A 340 -9.16 2.54 18.23
N TYR A 341 -9.85 1.92 17.30
CA TYR A 341 -10.76 0.79 17.52
C TYR A 341 -10.09 -0.48 18.11
N MET A 342 -8.77 -0.66 17.94
CA MET A 342 -8.02 -1.79 18.52
C MET A 342 -7.24 -1.44 19.79
N THR A 343 -7.33 -0.20 20.27
CA THR A 343 -6.59 0.25 21.46
C THR A 343 -7.37 -0.05 22.72
N PRO A 344 -6.90 -0.90 23.65
CA PRO A 344 -7.58 -1.16 24.91
C PRO A 344 -7.63 0.09 25.79
N ARG A 345 -8.81 0.44 26.29
CA ARG A 345 -9.03 1.55 27.20
C ARG A 345 -8.74 1.11 28.64
N THR A 346 -7.67 1.64 29.21
CA THR A 346 -7.29 1.42 30.60
C THR A 346 -7.00 2.78 31.24
N TYR A 347 -7.91 3.22 32.12
CA TYR A 347 -7.89 4.57 32.69
C TYR A 347 -7.70 4.54 34.19
N THR A 348 -7.09 5.58 34.74
CA THR A 348 -6.96 5.75 36.19
C THR A 348 -8.05 6.67 36.70
N ILE A 349 -8.86 6.21 37.63
CA ILE A 349 -9.80 7.03 38.39
C ILE A 349 -9.03 7.66 39.55
N PRO A 350 -8.91 8.98 39.63
CA PRO A 350 -8.21 9.64 40.73
C PRO A 350 -8.85 9.37 42.08
N ALA A 351 -8.04 9.17 43.12
CA ALA A 351 -8.49 8.86 44.48
C ALA A 351 -9.57 9.81 45.01
N LYS A 352 -9.46 11.10 44.69
CA LYS A 352 -10.44 12.15 45.11
C LYS A 352 -11.85 11.95 44.54
N LEU A 353 -12.01 11.17 43.51
CA LEU A 353 -13.31 10.88 42.88
C LEU A 353 -13.96 9.60 43.44
N VAL A 354 -13.21 8.75 44.14
CA VAL A 354 -13.66 7.50 44.73
C VAL A 354 -14.18 7.79 46.16
N LYS A 355 -15.51 7.81 46.31
CA LYS A 355 -16.18 8.17 47.56
C LYS A 355 -16.89 6.99 48.17
#